data_4925a16dce62773ff2fcf2465b3b3d4d
#
_entry.id   4925a16dce62773ff2fcf2465b3b3d4d
#
_cell.length_a   1.000
_cell.length_b   1.000
_cell.length_c   1.000
_cell.angle_alpha   90.00
_cell.angle_beta   90.00
_cell.angle_gamma   90.00
#
_symmetry.space_group_name_H-M   'P 1'
#
loop_
_entity.id
_entity.type
_entity.pdbx_description
1 polymer ?
#
loop_
_entity_poly.entity_id
_entity_poly.type
_entity_poly.pdbx_seq_one_letter_code
_entity_poly.pdbx_strand_id
1 'polypeptide(L)'
;IHDERKSLIDGLKDTGNSGLVLFSSGTTGRPKAILHDMKKFLVRFDTPRPPLKAINFLLFDHIGGINTLLHNLFNRGTVVAPTDRSVETIIDMCLQYNIEVLPTTPTFLRMLLLSGVIEKGFPECLKIITYGTERMDQPTLNALCELLPDVDFRQTFGMSELGIVRVKSESRNS
;
A
#
# COMPACT_ATOMS: atom_id res chain seq x y z
N ILE A 1 -21.06 23.35 7.94
CA ILE A 1 -20.47 22.17 7.29
C ILE A 1 -20.53 22.26 5.75
N HIS A 2 -21.62 22.80 5.17
CA HIS A 2 -21.74 22.94 3.71
C HIS A 2 -20.84 24.08 3.17
N ASP A 3 -20.66 25.12 3.94
CA ASP A 3 -19.89 26.32 3.61
C ASP A 3 -18.38 26.07 3.64
N GLU A 4 -17.87 25.32 4.63
CA GLU A 4 -16.46 24.97 4.74
C GLU A 4 -15.98 24.07 3.59
N ARG A 5 -16.81 23.10 3.15
CA ARG A 5 -16.46 22.22 2.03
C ARG A 5 -16.35 22.98 0.71
N LYS A 6 -17.27 23.93 0.50
CA LYS A 6 -17.24 24.81 -0.68
C LYS A 6 -15.97 25.65 -0.68
N SER A 7 -15.60 26.21 0.45
CA SER A 7 -14.36 27.00 0.63
C SER A 7 -13.10 26.21 0.29
N LEU A 8 -12.98 24.93 0.72
CA LEU A 8 -11.80 24.09 0.41
C LEU A 8 -11.69 23.77 -1.08
N ILE A 9 -12.81 23.45 -1.74
CA ILE A 9 -12.83 23.16 -3.18
C ILE A 9 -12.53 24.42 -3.98
N ASP A 10 -13.12 25.55 -3.59
CA ASP A 10 -12.89 26.83 -4.27
C ASP A 10 -11.44 27.29 -4.08
N GLY A 11 -10.88 27.14 -2.87
CA GLY A 11 -9.45 27.41 -2.62
C GLY A 11 -8.52 26.54 -3.49
N LEU A 12 -8.86 25.28 -3.74
CA LEU A 12 -8.10 24.44 -4.66
C LEU A 12 -8.24 24.90 -6.12
N LYS A 13 -9.47 25.25 -6.55
CA LYS A 13 -9.71 25.79 -7.91
C LYS A 13 -8.92 27.06 -8.16
N ASP A 14 -8.82 27.96 -7.18
CA ASP A 14 -8.07 29.20 -7.29
C ASP A 14 -6.57 28.97 -7.53
N THR A 15 -6.03 27.81 -7.10
CA THR A 15 -4.64 27.43 -7.38
C THR A 15 -4.44 26.89 -8.79
N GLY A 16 -5.50 26.54 -9.51
CA GLY A 16 -5.46 25.85 -10.82
C GLY A 16 -4.95 24.40 -10.72
N ASN A 17 -4.77 23.85 -9.53
CA ASN A 17 -4.30 22.48 -9.34
C ASN A 17 -5.45 21.46 -9.41
N SER A 18 -5.15 20.24 -9.87
CA SER A 18 -6.08 19.11 -9.80
C SER A 18 -6.22 18.61 -8.36
N GLY A 19 -7.42 18.13 -8.00
CA GLY A 19 -7.71 17.54 -6.69
C GLY A 19 -7.90 16.03 -6.75
N LEU A 20 -7.55 15.35 -5.65
CA LEU A 20 -7.91 13.96 -5.39
C LEU A 20 -8.75 13.89 -4.13
N VAL A 21 -9.94 13.29 -4.21
CA VAL A 21 -10.79 13.05 -3.02
C VAL A 21 -10.70 11.58 -2.65
N LEU A 22 -10.28 11.32 -1.42
CA LEU A 22 -10.31 9.99 -0.81
C LEU A 22 -11.30 9.97 0.34
N PHE A 23 -11.88 8.81 0.60
CA PHE A 23 -12.80 8.61 1.71
C PHE A 23 -12.17 7.75 2.79
N SER A 24 -12.28 8.17 4.05
CA SER A 24 -11.94 7.35 5.21
C SER A 24 -13.21 6.85 5.88
N SER A 25 -13.15 5.68 6.53
CA SER A 25 -14.30 5.08 7.22
C SER A 25 -14.82 5.90 8.39
N GLY A 26 -14.05 6.86 8.90
CA GLY A 26 -14.43 7.74 10.01
C GLY A 26 -14.80 6.97 11.29
N THR A 27 -14.29 7.39 12.44
CA THR A 27 -14.59 6.79 13.76
C THR A 27 -16.06 6.92 14.18
N THR A 28 -16.83 7.81 13.52
CA THR A 28 -18.25 8.08 13.77
C THR A 28 -19.20 7.31 12.86
N GLY A 29 -18.68 6.36 12.05
CA GLY A 29 -19.47 5.58 11.09
C GLY A 29 -19.89 6.33 9.81
N ARG A 30 -19.58 7.61 9.70
CA ARG A 30 -19.82 8.39 8.47
C ARG A 30 -18.51 8.56 7.70
N PRO A 31 -18.44 8.23 6.41
CA PRO A 31 -17.25 8.46 5.61
C PRO A 31 -16.86 9.94 5.61
N LYS A 32 -15.57 10.20 5.81
CA LYS A 32 -15.01 11.54 5.69
C LYS A 32 -14.32 11.67 4.33
N ALA A 33 -14.72 12.69 3.57
CA ALA A 33 -14.02 13.05 2.33
C ALA A 33 -12.79 13.91 2.67
N ILE A 34 -11.64 13.51 2.13
CA ILE A 34 -10.36 14.19 2.31
C ILE A 34 -9.92 14.68 0.95
N LEU A 35 -9.74 15.99 0.81
CA LEU A 35 -9.29 16.64 -0.42
C LEU A 35 -7.78 16.80 -0.40
N HIS A 36 -7.11 16.24 -1.38
CA HIS A 36 -5.68 16.42 -1.62
C HIS A 36 -5.44 17.32 -2.83
N ASP A 37 -4.54 18.27 -2.71
CA ASP A 37 -3.94 18.97 -3.83
C ASP A 37 -2.95 18.02 -4.52
N MET A 38 -3.24 17.63 -5.76
CA MET A 38 -2.43 16.66 -6.49
C MET A 38 -1.00 17.14 -6.73
N LYS A 39 -0.78 18.42 -6.94
CA LYS A 39 0.57 18.96 -7.11
C LYS A 39 1.41 18.74 -5.85
N LYS A 40 0.87 19.02 -4.66
CA LYS A 40 1.53 18.76 -3.38
C LYS A 40 1.66 17.28 -3.09
N PHE A 41 0.64 16.49 -3.47
CA PHE A 41 0.66 15.04 -3.29
C PHE A 41 1.76 14.37 -4.10
N LEU A 42 2.02 14.82 -5.31
CA LEU A 42 2.98 14.22 -6.23
C LEU A 42 4.46 14.51 -5.88
N VAL A 43 4.75 15.59 -5.16
CA VAL A 43 6.13 15.94 -4.73
C VAL A 43 6.87 14.79 -4.04
N ARG A 44 6.14 13.92 -3.34
CA ARG A 44 6.73 12.74 -2.66
C ARG A 44 7.36 11.72 -3.61
N PHE A 45 7.02 11.77 -4.89
CA PHE A 45 7.52 10.86 -5.93
C PHE A 45 8.64 11.46 -6.77
N ASP A 46 9.04 12.71 -6.51
CA ASP A 46 10.08 13.42 -7.27
C ASP A 46 11.48 12.80 -7.10
N THR A 47 11.70 12.03 -6.01
CA THR A 47 12.97 11.33 -5.81
C THR A 47 12.96 10.01 -6.59
N PRO A 48 13.76 9.87 -7.66
CA PRO A 48 13.81 8.65 -8.46
C PRO A 48 14.23 7.42 -7.63
N ARG A 49 13.62 6.28 -7.94
CA ARG A 49 13.92 4.98 -7.34
C ARG A 49 14.03 3.93 -8.45
N PRO A 50 14.68 2.79 -8.19
CA PRO A 50 14.69 1.68 -9.14
C PRO A 50 13.26 1.27 -9.55
N PRO A 51 13.04 0.95 -10.84
CA PRO A 51 11.78 0.40 -11.27
C PRO A 51 11.56 -0.98 -10.65
N LEU A 52 10.36 -1.24 -10.16
CA LEU A 52 9.97 -2.52 -9.55
C LEU A 52 8.64 -2.97 -10.14
N LYS A 53 8.40 -4.27 -10.09
CA LYS A 53 7.11 -4.88 -10.41
C LYS A 53 6.31 -5.06 -9.13
N ALA A 54 5.20 -4.37 -9.00
CA ALA A 54 4.34 -4.44 -7.82
C ALA A 54 2.94 -4.94 -8.17
N ILE A 55 2.34 -5.72 -7.26
CA ILE A 55 0.92 -6.01 -7.32
C ILE A 55 0.15 -4.97 -6.51
N ASN A 56 -0.90 -4.39 -7.09
CA ASN A 56 -1.72 -3.39 -6.41
C ASN A 56 -2.81 -4.07 -5.58
N PHE A 57 -2.40 -4.72 -4.50
CA PHE A 57 -3.29 -5.44 -3.60
C PHE A 57 -4.31 -4.51 -2.93
N LEU A 58 -3.88 -3.33 -2.48
CA LEU A 58 -4.75 -2.34 -1.88
C LEU A 58 -5.60 -1.64 -2.94
N LEU A 59 -6.86 -1.36 -2.60
CA LEU A 59 -7.82 -0.73 -3.50
C LEU A 59 -7.41 0.70 -3.87
N PHE A 60 -7.81 1.17 -5.06
CA PHE A 60 -7.51 2.52 -5.54
C PHE A 60 -8.32 3.63 -4.83
N ASP A 61 -9.35 3.29 -4.10
CA ASP A 61 -10.08 4.19 -3.21
C ASP A 61 -9.38 4.39 -1.84
N HIS A 62 -8.30 3.63 -1.61
CA HIS A 62 -7.46 3.71 -0.42
C HIS A 62 -6.11 4.37 -0.74
N ILE A 63 -5.61 5.19 0.20
CA ILE A 63 -4.34 5.91 0.03
C ILE A 63 -3.16 4.99 -0.31
N GLY A 64 -3.12 3.77 0.24
CA GLY A 64 -2.08 2.79 -0.04
C GLY A 64 -2.11 2.31 -1.49
N GLY A 65 -3.30 2.08 -2.08
CA GLY A 65 -3.43 1.66 -3.48
C GLY A 65 -3.00 2.76 -4.45
N ILE A 66 -3.46 3.99 -4.22
CA ILE A 66 -3.03 5.16 -5.00
C ILE A 66 -1.53 5.38 -4.89
N ASN A 67 -0.97 5.27 -3.67
CA ASN A 67 0.47 5.44 -3.48
C ASN A 67 1.28 4.35 -4.21
N THR A 68 0.85 3.09 -4.17
CA THR A 68 1.50 1.99 -4.90
C THR A 68 1.48 2.25 -6.40
N LEU A 69 0.32 2.65 -6.95
CA LEU A 69 0.19 2.99 -8.37
C LEU A 69 1.14 4.12 -8.77
N LEU A 70 1.03 5.27 -8.10
CA LEU A 70 1.82 6.44 -8.45
C LEU A 70 3.32 6.22 -8.23
N HIS A 71 3.71 5.56 -7.13
CA HIS A 71 5.11 5.23 -6.89
C HIS A 71 5.73 4.44 -8.05
N ASN A 72 5.03 3.43 -8.54
CA ASN A 72 5.53 2.62 -9.65
C ASN A 72 5.51 3.38 -10.99
N LEU A 73 4.45 4.14 -11.29
CA LEU A 73 4.39 4.93 -12.52
C LEU A 73 5.52 5.98 -12.58
N PHE A 74 5.75 6.71 -11.50
CA PHE A 74 6.82 7.72 -11.45
C PHE A 74 8.21 7.13 -11.55
N ASN A 75 8.40 5.88 -11.13
CA ASN A 75 9.67 5.17 -11.20
C ASN A 75 9.78 4.22 -12.40
N ARG A 76 8.87 4.31 -13.40
CA ARG A 76 8.85 3.45 -14.61
C ARG A 76 8.72 1.95 -14.27
N GLY A 77 8.15 1.64 -13.11
CA GLY A 77 7.85 0.28 -12.68
C GLY A 77 6.58 -0.27 -13.36
N THR A 78 6.28 -1.51 -13.04
CA THR A 78 5.07 -2.20 -13.52
C THR A 78 4.09 -2.38 -12.36
N VAL A 79 2.81 -2.15 -12.63
CA VAL A 79 1.73 -2.39 -11.66
C VAL A 79 0.80 -3.44 -12.22
N VAL A 80 0.58 -4.52 -11.47
CA VAL A 80 -0.38 -5.57 -11.78
C VAL A 80 -1.57 -5.43 -10.84
N ALA A 81 -2.77 -5.32 -11.38
CA ALA A 81 -4.00 -5.28 -10.59
C ALA A 81 -4.57 -6.70 -10.44
N PRO A 82 -4.78 -7.21 -9.23
CA PRO A 82 -5.31 -8.54 -9.04
C PRO A 82 -6.81 -8.58 -9.34
N THR A 83 -7.26 -9.72 -9.90
CA THR A 83 -8.67 -9.98 -10.19
C THR A 83 -9.45 -10.35 -8.94
N ASP A 84 -8.79 -11.01 -8.00
CA ASP A 84 -9.29 -11.31 -6.67
C ASP A 84 -8.15 -11.26 -5.64
N ARG A 85 -8.46 -11.34 -4.35
CA ARG A 85 -7.50 -11.17 -3.25
C ARG A 85 -7.36 -12.39 -2.36
N SER A 86 -7.73 -13.57 -2.88
CA SER A 86 -7.39 -14.83 -2.21
C SER A 86 -5.87 -15.02 -2.15
N VAL A 87 -5.40 -15.76 -1.17
CA VAL A 87 -3.96 -15.99 -0.98
C VAL A 87 -3.40 -16.68 -2.22
N GLU A 88 -4.10 -17.69 -2.71
CA GLU A 88 -3.73 -18.47 -3.87
C GLU A 88 -3.58 -17.59 -5.12
N THR A 89 -4.61 -16.79 -5.43
CA THR A 89 -4.57 -15.90 -6.60
C THR A 89 -3.44 -14.89 -6.51
N ILE A 90 -3.22 -14.28 -5.35
CA ILE A 90 -2.14 -13.30 -5.17
C ILE A 90 -0.76 -13.95 -5.37
N ILE A 91 -0.53 -15.12 -4.80
CA ILE A 91 0.76 -15.82 -4.94
C ILE A 91 0.96 -16.32 -6.38
N ASP A 92 -0.06 -16.88 -7.01
CA ASP A 92 -0.01 -17.28 -8.42
C ASP A 92 0.31 -16.10 -9.35
N MET A 93 -0.33 -14.95 -9.12
CA MET A 93 -0.02 -13.73 -9.87
C MET A 93 1.40 -13.22 -9.60
N CYS A 94 1.89 -13.35 -8.36
CA CYS A 94 3.29 -13.00 -8.07
C CYS A 94 4.27 -13.86 -8.88
N LEU A 95 4.01 -15.16 -9.03
CA LEU A 95 4.78 -16.06 -9.86
C LEU A 95 4.64 -15.72 -11.35
N GLN A 96 3.41 -15.60 -11.84
CA GLN A 96 3.10 -15.37 -13.25
C GLN A 96 3.74 -14.09 -13.81
N TYR A 97 3.68 -13.00 -13.04
CA TYR A 97 4.16 -11.69 -13.47
C TYR A 97 5.54 -11.32 -12.93
N ASN A 98 6.19 -12.21 -12.19
CA ASN A 98 7.48 -11.96 -11.52
C ASN A 98 7.41 -10.69 -10.64
N ILE A 99 6.45 -10.66 -9.73
CA ILE A 99 6.24 -9.54 -8.81
C ILE A 99 7.36 -9.49 -7.77
N GLU A 100 7.92 -8.30 -7.58
CA GLU A 100 9.01 -8.05 -6.65
C GLU A 100 8.53 -7.42 -5.34
N VAL A 101 7.37 -6.72 -5.38
CA VAL A 101 6.83 -5.98 -4.23
C VAL A 101 5.34 -6.31 -4.04
N LEU A 102 4.97 -6.73 -2.84
CA LEU A 102 3.60 -6.96 -2.40
C LEU A 102 3.23 -5.99 -1.26
N PRO A 103 2.57 -4.87 -1.54
CA PRO A 103 1.90 -4.06 -0.52
C PRO A 103 0.64 -4.78 -0.04
N THR A 104 0.49 -4.98 1.28
CA THR A 104 -0.62 -5.78 1.81
C THR A 104 -1.05 -5.34 3.22
N THR A 105 -1.83 -6.18 3.90
CA THR A 105 -2.30 -5.97 5.27
C THR A 105 -1.83 -7.08 6.20
N PRO A 106 -1.70 -6.83 7.51
CA PRO A 106 -1.43 -7.87 8.50
C PRO A 106 -2.44 -9.03 8.44
N THR A 107 -3.71 -8.75 8.20
CA THR A 107 -4.73 -9.78 8.03
C THR A 107 -4.42 -10.72 6.86
N PHE A 108 -4.03 -10.18 5.70
CA PHE A 108 -3.63 -11.02 4.58
C PHE A 108 -2.40 -11.88 4.91
N LEU A 109 -1.41 -11.33 5.62
CA LEU A 109 -0.21 -12.07 6.02
C LEU A 109 -0.52 -13.21 7.00
N ARG A 110 -1.49 -13.03 7.91
CA ARG A 110 -1.98 -14.15 8.76
C ARG A 110 -2.66 -15.23 7.92
N MET A 111 -3.47 -14.84 6.94
CA MET A 111 -4.09 -15.80 6.02
C MET A 111 -3.05 -16.54 5.20
N LEU A 112 -2.00 -15.88 4.75
CA LEU A 112 -0.87 -16.49 4.04
C LEU A 112 -0.18 -17.56 4.89
N LEU A 113 0.09 -17.30 6.17
CA LEU A 113 0.63 -18.31 7.09
C LEU A 113 -0.29 -19.52 7.26
N LEU A 114 -1.59 -19.29 7.38
CA LEU A 114 -2.58 -20.35 7.62
C LEU A 114 -2.91 -21.17 6.37
N SER A 115 -2.63 -20.65 5.18
CA SER A 115 -3.00 -21.29 3.91
C SER A 115 -2.12 -22.49 3.53
N GLY A 116 -0.91 -22.58 4.10
CA GLY A 116 0.08 -23.59 3.70
C GLY A 116 0.64 -23.37 2.29
N VAL A 117 0.45 -22.19 1.70
CA VAL A 117 0.97 -21.88 0.36
C VAL A 117 2.48 -21.70 0.38
N ILE A 118 3.03 -21.19 1.48
CA ILE A 118 4.49 -20.97 1.63
C ILE A 118 5.24 -22.29 1.52
N GLU A 119 4.73 -23.35 2.15
CA GLU A 119 5.34 -24.68 2.16
C GLU A 119 5.24 -25.40 0.79
N LYS A 120 4.25 -25.03 -0.04
CA LYS A 120 4.10 -25.55 -1.41
C LYS A 120 5.02 -24.88 -2.41
N GLY A 121 5.56 -23.74 -2.08
CA GLY A 121 6.46 -22.94 -2.89
C GLY A 121 6.10 -21.47 -2.84
N PHE A 122 7.09 -20.64 -2.54
CA PHE A 122 6.92 -19.19 -2.48
C PHE A 122 7.68 -18.50 -3.63
N PRO A 123 7.14 -17.42 -4.24
CA PRO A 123 7.79 -16.76 -5.37
C PRO A 123 9.16 -16.18 -4.99
N GLU A 124 10.25 -16.74 -5.54
CA GLU A 124 11.61 -16.23 -5.31
C GLU A 124 11.81 -14.79 -5.80
N CYS A 125 10.99 -14.34 -6.76
CA CYS A 125 11.00 -12.97 -7.26
C CYS A 125 10.46 -11.96 -6.24
N LEU A 126 9.63 -12.39 -5.29
CA LEU A 126 9.01 -11.52 -4.29
C LEU A 126 10.02 -11.21 -3.17
N LYS A 127 10.62 -10.00 -3.24
CA LYS A 127 11.70 -9.57 -2.36
C LYS A 127 11.24 -8.65 -1.24
N ILE A 128 10.16 -7.92 -1.46
CA ILE A 128 9.68 -6.90 -0.52
C ILE A 128 8.19 -7.11 -0.26
N ILE A 129 7.83 -7.24 1.00
CA ILE A 129 6.44 -7.19 1.45
C ILE A 129 6.27 -5.99 2.34
N THR A 130 5.43 -5.04 1.91
CA THR A 130 5.07 -3.91 2.77
C THR A 130 3.69 -4.15 3.38
N TYR A 131 3.53 -3.85 4.66
CA TYR A 131 2.27 -4.04 5.37
C TYR A 131 1.92 -2.83 6.23
N GLY A 132 0.65 -2.58 6.40
CA GLY A 132 0.14 -1.45 7.18
C GLY A 132 -1.37 -1.50 7.34
N THR A 133 -1.98 -0.36 7.69
CA THR A 133 -3.42 -0.17 7.92
C THR A 133 -3.98 -0.84 9.18
N GLU A 134 -3.35 -1.90 9.68
CA GLU A 134 -3.72 -2.65 10.85
C GLU A 134 -2.49 -2.91 11.73
N ARG A 135 -2.72 -3.31 12.97
CA ARG A 135 -1.64 -3.71 13.87
C ARG A 135 -1.12 -5.10 13.50
N MET A 136 0.18 -5.22 13.28
CA MET A 136 0.88 -6.50 13.19
C MET A 136 1.24 -7.00 14.59
N ASP A 137 0.93 -8.25 14.86
CA ASP A 137 1.40 -8.90 16.08
C ASP A 137 2.79 -9.53 15.87
N GLN A 138 3.61 -9.50 16.91
CA GLN A 138 4.99 -9.95 16.85
C GLN A 138 5.14 -11.45 16.52
N PRO A 139 4.32 -12.37 17.07
CA PRO A 139 4.39 -13.77 16.68
C PRO A 139 4.19 -14.03 15.20
N THR A 140 3.19 -13.37 14.57
CA THR A 140 2.96 -13.46 13.12
C THR A 140 4.18 -12.97 12.34
N LEU A 141 4.73 -11.82 12.71
CA LEU A 141 5.91 -11.27 12.02
C LEU A 141 7.12 -12.19 12.14
N ASN A 142 7.38 -12.72 13.33
CA ASN A 142 8.50 -13.65 13.58
C ASN A 142 8.36 -14.92 12.71
N ALA A 143 7.18 -15.55 12.70
CA ALA A 143 6.93 -16.74 11.89
C ALA A 143 7.15 -16.48 10.39
N LEU A 144 6.67 -15.34 9.88
CA LEU A 144 6.92 -14.95 8.49
C LEU A 144 8.41 -14.74 8.19
N CYS A 145 9.15 -14.09 9.08
CA CYS A 145 10.58 -13.87 8.92
C CYS A 145 11.41 -15.16 8.96
N GLU A 146 10.96 -16.15 9.74
CA GLU A 146 11.58 -17.48 9.79
C GLU A 146 11.32 -18.28 8.50
N LEU A 147 10.05 -18.28 8.02
CA LEU A 147 9.66 -19.02 6.82
C LEU A 147 10.18 -18.39 5.53
N LEU A 148 10.30 -17.06 5.50
CA LEU A 148 10.68 -16.28 4.33
C LEU A 148 11.94 -15.43 4.60
N PRO A 149 13.11 -16.06 4.80
CA PRO A 149 14.34 -15.36 5.22
C PRO A 149 14.86 -14.36 4.19
N ASP A 150 14.54 -14.53 2.91
CA ASP A 150 14.98 -13.65 1.81
C ASP A 150 14.02 -12.51 1.50
N VAL A 151 12.88 -12.44 2.21
CA VAL A 151 11.88 -11.38 2.03
C VAL A 151 12.11 -10.25 3.04
N ASP A 152 12.13 -9.03 2.55
CA ASP A 152 12.24 -7.83 3.37
C ASP A 152 10.82 -7.34 3.77
N PHE A 153 10.47 -7.54 5.04
CA PHE A 153 9.20 -7.08 5.61
C PHE A 153 9.33 -5.64 6.08
N ARG A 154 8.50 -4.75 5.55
CA ARG A 154 8.51 -3.32 5.88
C ARG A 154 7.15 -2.86 6.38
N GLN A 155 7.12 -2.39 7.61
CA GLN A 155 5.92 -1.73 8.10
C GLN A 155 5.75 -0.36 7.43
N THR A 156 4.54 -0.08 7.00
CA THR A 156 4.15 1.24 6.48
C THR A 156 3.13 1.87 7.40
N PHE A 157 3.32 3.14 7.70
CA PHE A 157 2.33 3.93 8.41
C PHE A 157 1.76 4.97 7.45
N GLY A 158 0.45 4.97 7.27
CA GLY A 158 -0.22 5.90 6.39
C GLY A 158 -1.61 6.25 6.91
N MET A 159 -1.97 7.49 6.71
CA MET A 159 -3.31 8.00 6.97
C MET A 159 -3.81 8.70 5.70
N SER A 160 -5.11 8.57 5.44
CA SER A 160 -5.71 9.24 4.27
C SER A 160 -5.48 10.75 4.29
N GLU A 161 -5.33 11.35 5.46
CA GLU A 161 -5.08 12.78 5.67
C GLU A 161 -3.64 13.19 5.38
N LEU A 162 -2.67 12.36 5.73
CA LEU A 162 -1.24 12.68 5.66
C LEU A 162 -0.50 11.95 4.53
N GLY A 163 -1.15 10.96 3.93
CA GLY A 163 -0.47 10.04 3.02
C GLY A 163 0.39 9.03 3.79
N ILE A 164 1.30 8.36 3.08
CA ILE A 164 2.21 7.39 3.68
C ILE A 164 3.41 8.11 4.28
N VAL A 165 3.62 7.90 5.59
CA VAL A 165 4.75 8.43 6.35
C VAL A 165 5.87 7.39 6.32
N ARG A 166 7.12 7.83 6.13
CA ARG A 166 8.27 6.95 6.23
C ARG A 166 8.50 6.61 7.70
N VAL A 167 8.41 5.34 8.03
CA VAL A 167 8.81 4.81 9.34
C VAL A 167 10.15 4.12 9.17
N LYS A 168 11.12 4.41 10.03
CA LYS A 168 12.35 3.64 10.16
C LYS A 168 12.08 2.55 11.19
N SER A 169 12.11 1.29 10.78
CA SER A 169 12.20 0.19 11.74
C SER A 169 13.66 -0.01 12.18
N GLU A 170 13.86 -0.38 13.43
CA GLU A 170 15.20 -0.61 13.98
C GLU A 170 15.78 -1.94 13.49
N SER A 171 14.91 -2.87 13.12
CA SER A 171 15.30 -4.18 12.60
C SER A 171 14.22 -4.70 11.63
N ARG A 172 14.55 -5.79 10.94
CA ARG A 172 13.62 -6.52 10.06
C ARG A 172 12.36 -7.01 10.79
N ASN A 173 12.48 -7.26 12.09
CA ASN A 173 11.41 -7.84 12.92
C ASN A 173 10.78 -6.81 13.88
N SER A 174 10.88 -5.52 13.60
CA SER A 174 10.34 -4.46 14.46
C SER A 174 9.50 -3.45 13.67
#